data_336c65958691db1a085d6ebdf59c37bd
#
_entry.id   336c65958691db1a085d6ebdf59c37bd
#
_cell.length_a   1.000
_cell.length_b   1.000
_cell.length_c   1.000
_cell.angle_alpha   90.00
_cell.angle_beta   90.00
_cell.angle_gamma   90.00
#
_symmetry.space_group_name_H-M   'P 1'
#
loop_
_entity.id
_entity.type
_entity.pdbx_description
1 polymer ?
#
loop_
_entity_poly.entity_id
_entity_poly.type
_entity_poly.pdbx_seq_one_letter_code
_entity_poly.pdbx_strand_id
1 'polypeptide(L)'
;MTVPPHELRAYLLTATARSMAASSDFDLNPVSREHRAAPLRDAAVLIAVNSTTDGPCVLLTRRAAHLKHHPNQVAFPGGKIEVKDAHIHATALREAQEEVGLNPENIEILGSLAPHETVTGFSVTPVIGLISRPFTPQIDPCEVAEAFWVPLAHVTRVKNFSIHQRRWQSQTRKY
;
A
#
# COMPACT_ATOMS: atom_id res chain seq x y z
N MET A 1 24.02 5.68 4.89
CA MET A 1 24.36 6.30 3.58
C MET A 1 23.09 6.89 3.03
N THR A 2 23.07 8.21 2.90
CA THR A 2 21.96 8.94 2.28
C THR A 2 21.96 8.68 0.77
N VAL A 3 20.85 8.17 0.24
CA VAL A 3 20.68 8.02 -1.21
C VAL A 3 20.26 9.38 -1.76
N PRO A 4 20.97 9.94 -2.75
CA PRO A 4 20.55 11.20 -3.36
C PRO A 4 19.13 11.11 -3.95
N PRO A 5 18.30 12.16 -3.89
CA PRO A 5 16.92 12.12 -4.38
C PRO A 5 16.77 11.66 -5.83
N HIS A 6 17.71 12.03 -6.71
CA HIS A 6 17.69 11.62 -8.13
C HIS A 6 17.98 10.12 -8.32
N GLU A 7 18.86 9.53 -7.49
CA GLU A 7 19.13 8.09 -7.50
C GLU A 7 17.92 7.31 -6.96
N LEU A 8 17.29 7.82 -5.90
CA LEU A 8 16.07 7.23 -5.36
C LEU A 8 14.95 7.23 -6.40
N ARG A 9 14.76 8.36 -7.10
CA ARG A 9 13.78 8.48 -8.18
C ARG A 9 14.03 7.47 -9.30
N ALA A 10 15.27 7.36 -9.76
CA ALA A 10 15.66 6.41 -10.81
C ALA A 10 15.44 4.95 -10.36
N TYR A 11 15.76 4.63 -9.11
CA TYR A 11 15.51 3.30 -8.53
C TYR A 11 14.00 2.97 -8.50
N LEU A 12 13.15 3.88 -8.05
CA LEU A 12 11.70 3.69 -7.99
C LEU A 12 11.09 3.55 -9.40
N LEU A 13 11.51 4.35 -10.37
CA LEU A 13 11.09 4.23 -11.77
C LEU A 13 11.48 2.86 -12.35
N THR A 14 12.66 2.35 -12.01
CA THR A 14 13.08 1.01 -12.45
C THR A 14 12.17 -0.07 -11.87
N ALA A 15 11.72 0.10 -10.62
CA ALA A 15 10.78 -0.83 -9.99
C ALA A 15 9.41 -0.85 -10.68
N THR A 16 8.89 0.32 -11.09
CA THR A 16 7.60 0.40 -11.83
C THR A 16 7.70 -0.11 -13.27
N ALA A 17 8.87 0.02 -13.90
CA ALA A 17 9.08 -0.46 -15.26
C ALA A 17 9.24 -1.99 -15.38
N ARG A 18 9.51 -2.68 -14.28
CA ARG A 18 9.58 -4.13 -14.27
C ARG A 18 8.18 -4.73 -14.39
N SER A 19 7.96 -5.50 -15.46
CA SER A 19 6.74 -6.30 -15.58
C SER A 19 6.76 -7.39 -14.51
N MET A 20 5.94 -7.22 -13.49
CA MET A 20 5.71 -8.22 -12.46
C MET A 20 4.37 -8.90 -12.71
N ALA A 21 4.28 -10.19 -12.44
CA ALA A 21 2.99 -10.87 -12.40
C ALA A 21 2.11 -10.32 -11.27
N ALA A 22 0.81 -10.25 -11.50
CA ALA A 22 -0.14 -9.98 -10.43
C ALA A 22 0.02 -11.04 -9.32
N SER A 23 -0.13 -10.62 -8.08
CA SER A 23 -0.06 -11.50 -6.92
C SER A 23 -1.42 -11.64 -6.24
N SER A 24 -1.54 -12.61 -5.34
CA SER A 24 -2.80 -12.86 -4.66
C SER A 24 -2.59 -13.41 -3.24
N ASP A 25 -3.48 -13.06 -2.32
CA ASP A 25 -3.58 -13.71 -1.00
C ASP A 25 -3.75 -15.23 -1.12
N PHE A 26 -4.23 -15.71 -2.27
CA PHE A 26 -4.41 -17.14 -2.56
C PHE A 26 -3.13 -17.84 -3.02
N ASP A 27 -2.05 -17.11 -3.34
CA ASP A 27 -0.78 -17.72 -3.77
C ASP A 27 -0.19 -18.64 -2.68
N LEU A 28 -0.42 -18.30 -1.41
CA LEU A 28 -0.04 -19.15 -0.28
C LEU A 28 -1.09 -20.21 0.10
N ASN A 29 -2.35 -20.08 -0.39
CA ASN A 29 -3.49 -20.93 -0.05
C ASN A 29 -4.39 -21.17 -1.29
N PRO A 30 -3.92 -21.84 -2.34
CA PRO A 30 -4.61 -21.91 -3.65
C PRO A 30 -6.00 -22.54 -3.59
N VAL A 31 -6.23 -23.50 -2.68
CA VAL A 31 -7.53 -24.20 -2.53
C VAL A 31 -8.67 -23.25 -2.10
N SER A 32 -8.35 -22.09 -1.54
CA SER A 32 -9.36 -21.11 -1.10
C SER A 32 -9.93 -20.23 -2.23
N ARG A 33 -9.36 -20.29 -3.44
CA ARG A 33 -9.74 -19.46 -4.59
C ARG A 33 -11.02 -19.92 -5.29
N GLU A 34 -11.34 -21.21 -5.22
CA GLU A 34 -12.43 -21.85 -5.99
C GLU A 34 -13.85 -21.40 -5.59
N HIS A 35 -14.00 -20.64 -4.52
CA HIS A 35 -15.31 -20.26 -3.95
C HIS A 35 -15.71 -18.80 -4.18
N ARG A 36 -15.00 -18.05 -5.04
CA ARG A 36 -15.35 -16.65 -5.28
C ARG A 36 -16.35 -16.51 -6.44
N ALA A 37 -17.60 -16.17 -6.09
CA ALA A 37 -18.69 -15.98 -7.06
C ALA A 37 -18.80 -14.52 -7.57
N ALA A 38 -18.20 -13.53 -6.91
CA ALA A 38 -18.34 -12.12 -7.25
C ALA A 38 -17.09 -11.55 -7.95
N PRO A 39 -17.24 -10.59 -8.90
CA PRO A 39 -16.13 -9.89 -9.50
C PRO A 39 -15.33 -9.11 -8.46
N LEU A 40 -14.03 -8.93 -8.72
CA LEU A 40 -13.17 -8.09 -7.89
C LEU A 40 -13.59 -6.62 -7.98
N ARG A 41 -13.45 -5.93 -6.86
CA ARG A 41 -13.63 -4.47 -6.79
C ARG A 41 -12.26 -3.82 -6.86
N ASP A 42 -12.11 -2.81 -7.70
CA ASP A 42 -10.84 -2.12 -7.84
C ASP A 42 -10.58 -1.17 -6.66
N ALA A 43 -9.32 -1.16 -6.24
CA ALA A 43 -8.81 -0.30 -5.17
C ALA A 43 -7.38 0.14 -5.50
N ALA A 44 -6.92 1.19 -4.85
CA ALA A 44 -5.55 1.67 -4.94
C ALA A 44 -4.97 1.95 -3.57
N VAL A 45 -3.67 1.74 -3.43
CA VAL A 45 -2.89 2.18 -2.27
C VAL A 45 -1.70 3.02 -2.73
N LEU A 46 -1.33 4.02 -1.93
CA LEU A 46 -0.21 4.89 -2.21
C LEU A 46 1.03 4.44 -1.42
N ILE A 47 2.06 4.00 -2.13
CA ILE A 47 3.41 3.82 -1.59
C ILE A 47 4.11 5.18 -1.63
N ALA A 48 3.82 6.03 -0.64
CA ALA A 48 4.40 7.35 -0.53
C ALA A 48 5.82 7.25 0.03
N VAL A 49 6.81 7.51 -0.82
CA VAL A 49 8.23 7.47 -0.45
C VAL A 49 8.72 8.88 -0.16
N ASN A 50 9.40 9.05 0.98
CA ASN A 50 10.05 10.29 1.36
C ASN A 50 11.57 10.08 1.44
N SER A 51 12.34 11.04 0.89
CA SER A 51 13.79 11.06 1.05
C SER A 51 14.16 11.87 2.28
N THR A 52 14.74 11.23 3.28
CA THR A 52 15.17 11.86 4.53
C THR A 52 16.69 11.82 4.69
N THR A 53 17.22 12.56 5.65
CA THR A 53 18.65 12.53 6.02
C THR A 53 19.12 11.14 6.45
N ASP A 54 18.23 10.34 7.03
CA ASP A 54 18.52 8.99 7.52
C ASP A 54 18.30 7.91 6.43
N GLY A 55 17.87 8.33 5.25
CA GLY A 55 17.58 7.49 4.09
C GLY A 55 16.11 7.50 3.67
N PRO A 56 15.76 6.82 2.58
CA PRO A 56 14.39 6.77 2.11
C PRO A 56 13.49 5.97 3.06
N CYS A 57 12.29 6.49 3.28
CA CYS A 57 11.25 5.83 4.09
C CYS A 57 9.90 5.85 3.37
N VAL A 58 9.00 4.96 3.76
CA VAL A 58 7.62 4.88 3.27
C VAL A 58 6.65 5.22 4.38
N LEU A 59 5.55 5.85 4.02
CA LEU A 59 4.45 6.15 4.93
C LEU A 59 3.54 4.93 5.05
N LEU A 60 3.27 4.53 6.30
CA LEU A 60 2.26 3.53 6.64
C LEU A 60 1.26 4.12 7.62
N THR A 61 0.06 3.58 7.60
CA THR A 61 -1.01 3.90 8.55
C THR A 61 -1.37 2.67 9.36
N ARG A 62 -1.87 2.88 10.58
CA ARG A 62 -2.57 1.87 11.36
C ARG A 62 -4.04 2.26 11.43
N ARG A 63 -4.90 1.39 10.92
CA ARG A 63 -6.35 1.62 10.88
C ARG A 63 -6.93 1.77 12.28
N ALA A 64 -7.96 2.62 12.39
CA ALA A 64 -8.63 2.87 13.66
C ALA A 64 -9.29 1.59 14.21
N ALA A 65 -9.22 1.41 15.53
CA ALA A 65 -9.66 0.18 16.21
C ALA A 65 -11.19 -0.05 16.16
N HIS A 66 -11.97 1.01 15.93
CA HIS A 66 -13.45 0.96 15.89
C HIS A 66 -13.99 0.59 14.50
N LEU A 67 -13.15 0.49 13.48
CA LEU A 67 -13.59 0.14 12.13
C LEU A 67 -14.11 -1.31 12.05
N LYS A 68 -15.15 -1.53 11.25
CA LYS A 68 -15.73 -2.87 11.04
C LYS A 68 -14.80 -3.82 10.28
N HIS A 69 -13.96 -3.27 9.41
CA HIS A 69 -13.07 -4.04 8.55
C HIS A 69 -11.62 -3.71 8.86
N HIS A 70 -10.82 -4.74 9.10
CA HIS A 70 -9.38 -4.64 9.33
C HIS A 70 -8.96 -3.67 10.45
N PRO A 71 -9.62 -3.67 11.65
CA PRO A 71 -9.22 -2.81 12.75
C PRO A 71 -7.77 -3.09 13.17
N ASN A 72 -7.03 -2.02 13.50
CA ASN A 72 -5.62 -2.07 13.90
C ASN A 72 -4.63 -2.64 12.84
N GLN A 73 -5.08 -2.90 11.62
CA GLN A 73 -4.18 -3.36 10.56
C GLN A 73 -3.27 -2.23 10.09
N VAL A 74 -2.01 -2.57 9.88
CA VAL A 74 -1.03 -1.69 9.22
C VAL A 74 -1.19 -1.84 7.71
N ALA A 75 -1.28 -0.70 7.00
CA ALA A 75 -1.46 -0.65 5.56
C ALA A 75 -0.80 0.60 4.97
N PHE A 76 -0.64 0.62 3.66
CA PHE A 76 -0.44 1.88 2.94
C PHE A 76 -1.75 2.66 2.91
N PRO A 77 -1.72 4.00 2.91
CA PRO A 77 -2.92 4.81 2.66
C PRO A 77 -3.61 4.38 1.36
N GLY A 78 -4.93 4.22 1.38
CA GLY A 78 -5.64 3.79 0.19
C GLY A 78 -7.02 3.21 0.44
N GLY A 79 -7.76 3.06 -0.67
CA GLY A 79 -9.14 2.57 -0.65
C GLY A 79 -9.69 2.23 -2.01
N LYS A 80 -11.03 2.18 -2.09
CA LYS A 80 -11.75 1.79 -3.29
C LYS A 80 -11.73 2.91 -4.33
N ILE A 81 -11.79 2.52 -5.61
CA ILE A 81 -12.13 3.46 -6.69
C ILE A 81 -13.56 3.97 -6.48
N GLU A 82 -13.73 5.27 -6.54
CA GLU A 82 -15.02 5.94 -6.57
C GLU A 82 -15.34 6.47 -7.98
N VAL A 83 -16.62 6.71 -8.24
CA VAL A 83 -17.09 7.22 -9.54
C VAL A 83 -16.45 8.57 -9.92
N LYS A 84 -16.07 9.36 -8.91
CA LYS A 84 -15.41 10.66 -9.10
C LYS A 84 -13.92 10.53 -9.48
N ASP A 85 -13.31 9.35 -9.29
CA ASP A 85 -11.90 9.14 -9.56
C ASP A 85 -11.66 8.94 -11.04
N ALA A 86 -10.89 9.84 -11.67
CA ALA A 86 -10.63 9.79 -13.12
C ALA A 86 -9.79 8.56 -13.52
N HIS A 87 -8.95 8.06 -12.63
CA HIS A 87 -8.08 6.91 -12.84
C HIS A 87 -7.51 6.41 -11.49
N ILE A 88 -6.87 5.25 -11.51
CA ILE A 88 -6.36 4.57 -10.31
C ILE A 88 -5.40 5.43 -9.46
N HIS A 89 -4.57 6.26 -10.08
CA HIS A 89 -3.67 7.17 -9.36
C HIS A 89 -4.46 8.26 -8.62
N ALA A 90 -5.58 8.74 -9.19
CA ALA A 90 -6.44 9.71 -8.52
C ALA A 90 -7.04 9.14 -7.24
N THR A 91 -7.44 7.86 -7.26
CA THR A 91 -7.91 7.13 -6.06
C THR A 91 -6.83 7.12 -4.98
N ALA A 92 -5.60 6.68 -5.31
CA ALA A 92 -4.51 6.60 -4.34
C ALA A 92 -4.16 7.96 -3.72
N LEU A 93 -4.18 9.03 -4.53
CA LEU A 93 -3.93 10.40 -4.07
C LEU A 93 -5.05 10.93 -3.18
N ARG A 94 -6.32 10.72 -3.57
CA ARG A 94 -7.49 11.13 -2.81
C ARG A 94 -7.51 10.48 -1.43
N GLU A 95 -7.34 9.16 -1.37
CA GLU A 95 -7.33 8.40 -0.13
C GLU A 95 -6.18 8.85 0.79
N ALA A 96 -4.99 9.08 0.26
CA ALA A 96 -3.87 9.59 1.04
C ALA A 96 -4.10 11.02 1.55
N GLN A 97 -4.82 11.84 0.79
CA GLN A 97 -5.22 13.17 1.25
C GLN A 97 -6.27 13.08 2.37
N GLU A 98 -7.27 12.21 2.22
CA GLU A 98 -8.33 11.99 3.21
C GLU A 98 -7.77 11.38 4.50
N GLU A 99 -6.97 10.31 4.42
CA GLU A 99 -6.48 9.56 5.57
C GLU A 99 -5.35 10.26 6.35
N VAL A 100 -4.42 10.95 5.65
CA VAL A 100 -3.18 11.48 6.27
C VAL A 100 -2.86 12.93 5.89
N GLY A 101 -3.74 13.60 5.14
CA GLY A 101 -3.55 15.01 4.76
C GLY A 101 -2.45 15.24 3.71
N LEU A 102 -2.04 14.21 2.96
CA LEU A 102 -1.01 14.36 1.92
C LEU A 102 -1.59 15.07 0.69
N ASN A 103 -1.19 16.34 0.48
CA ASN A 103 -1.62 17.10 -0.68
C ASN A 103 -1.07 16.47 -1.98
N PRO A 104 -1.93 16.17 -2.97
CA PRO A 104 -1.52 15.64 -4.28
C PRO A 104 -0.43 16.44 -4.99
N GLU A 105 -0.36 17.76 -4.79
CA GLU A 105 0.68 18.62 -5.37
C GLU A 105 2.08 18.40 -4.76
N ASN A 106 2.15 17.75 -3.60
CA ASN A 106 3.39 17.47 -2.90
C ASN A 106 3.99 16.10 -3.23
N ILE A 107 3.41 15.37 -4.20
CA ILE A 107 3.85 14.03 -4.55
C ILE A 107 3.93 13.86 -6.07
N GLU A 108 5.06 13.36 -6.54
CA GLU A 108 5.25 12.95 -7.94
C GLU A 108 4.88 11.47 -8.08
N ILE A 109 3.88 11.16 -8.89
CA ILE A 109 3.56 9.76 -9.22
C ILE A 109 4.59 9.22 -10.21
N LEU A 110 5.23 8.12 -9.85
CA LEU A 110 6.28 7.47 -10.65
C LEU A 110 5.75 6.27 -11.44
N GLY A 111 4.58 5.73 -11.08
CA GLY A 111 3.95 4.61 -11.75
C GLY A 111 3.24 3.67 -10.79
N SER A 112 2.83 2.51 -11.30
CA SER A 112 2.11 1.49 -10.53
C SER A 112 2.85 0.15 -10.59
N LEU A 113 2.66 -0.67 -9.57
CA LEU A 113 3.01 -2.09 -9.60
C LEU A 113 1.83 -2.92 -10.11
N ALA A 114 2.08 -4.20 -10.41
CA ALA A 114 1.03 -5.15 -10.74
C ALA A 114 0.01 -5.25 -9.59
N PRO A 115 -1.28 -5.44 -9.89
CA PRO A 115 -2.31 -5.50 -8.87
C PRO A 115 -2.17 -6.75 -7.98
N HIS A 116 -2.66 -6.63 -6.75
CA HIS A 116 -2.75 -7.71 -5.77
C HIS A 116 -4.22 -8.05 -5.50
N GLU A 117 -4.57 -9.33 -5.68
CA GLU A 117 -5.90 -9.84 -5.37
C GLU A 117 -6.01 -10.18 -3.88
N THR A 118 -6.92 -9.53 -3.16
CA THR A 118 -7.15 -9.79 -1.74
C THR A 118 -8.24 -10.84 -1.49
N VAL A 119 -8.14 -11.56 -0.39
CA VAL A 119 -9.19 -12.49 0.06
C VAL A 119 -10.54 -11.80 0.29
N THR A 120 -10.54 -10.49 0.55
CA THR A 120 -11.74 -9.67 0.77
C THR A 120 -12.41 -9.18 -0.51
N GLY A 121 -11.89 -9.57 -1.68
CA GLY A 121 -12.54 -9.30 -2.97
C GLY A 121 -12.13 -8.00 -3.62
N PHE A 122 -10.90 -7.55 -3.38
CA PHE A 122 -10.34 -6.39 -4.07
C PHE A 122 -9.19 -6.78 -4.99
N SER A 123 -9.09 -6.03 -6.09
CA SER A 123 -7.90 -5.92 -6.92
C SER A 123 -7.22 -4.61 -6.54
N VAL A 124 -6.17 -4.68 -5.73
CA VAL A 124 -5.49 -3.51 -5.18
C VAL A 124 -4.29 -3.17 -6.04
N THR A 125 -4.27 -1.98 -6.65
CA THR A 125 -3.12 -1.48 -7.42
C THR A 125 -2.22 -0.62 -6.54
N PRO A 126 -0.97 -1.04 -6.27
CA PRO A 126 -0.01 -0.19 -5.57
C PRO A 126 0.52 0.91 -6.50
N VAL A 127 0.39 2.16 -6.10
CA VAL A 127 0.87 3.34 -6.80
C VAL A 127 2.09 3.88 -6.07
N ILE A 128 3.20 4.04 -6.77
CA ILE A 128 4.44 4.59 -6.20
C ILE A 128 4.50 6.08 -6.43
N GLY A 129 4.65 6.83 -5.35
CA GLY A 129 4.82 8.28 -5.37
C GLY A 129 6.02 8.74 -4.55
N LEU A 130 6.74 9.73 -5.06
CA LEU A 130 7.85 10.37 -4.38
C LEU A 130 7.41 11.73 -3.83
N ILE A 131 7.52 11.92 -2.52
CA ILE A 131 7.19 13.18 -1.86
C ILE A 131 8.25 14.22 -2.22
N SER A 132 7.80 15.35 -2.77
CA SER A 132 8.64 16.42 -3.29
C SER A 132 8.87 17.59 -2.31
N ARG A 133 8.06 17.68 -1.25
CA ARG A 133 8.12 18.74 -0.24
C ARG A 133 8.03 18.18 1.17
N PRO A 134 8.57 18.88 2.19
CA PRO A 134 8.42 18.44 3.58
C PRO A 134 6.95 18.21 3.92
N PHE A 135 6.66 17.08 4.54
CA PHE A 135 5.32 16.64 4.88
C PHE A 135 5.28 16.03 6.28
N THR A 136 4.31 16.46 7.06
CA THR A 136 3.98 15.88 8.37
C THR A 136 2.55 15.35 8.28
N PRO A 137 2.31 14.04 8.51
CA PRO A 137 0.98 13.46 8.44
C PRO A 137 -0.01 14.15 9.40
N GLN A 138 -1.20 14.45 8.87
CA GLN A 138 -2.37 14.91 9.61
C GLN A 138 -3.46 13.85 9.45
N ILE A 139 -3.58 12.97 10.43
CA ILE A 139 -4.49 11.83 10.34
C ILE A 139 -5.96 12.23 10.52
N ASP A 140 -6.85 11.56 9.78
CA ASP A 140 -8.27 11.51 10.13
C ASP A 140 -8.48 10.42 11.20
N PRO A 141 -8.81 10.77 12.45
CA PRO A 141 -9.00 9.81 13.53
C PRO A 141 -10.21 8.88 13.34
N CYS A 142 -11.11 9.20 12.41
CA CYS A 142 -12.23 8.33 12.04
C CYS A 142 -11.76 7.10 11.27
N GLU A 143 -10.61 7.17 10.56
CA GLU A 143 -10.10 6.08 9.73
C GLU A 143 -8.73 5.57 10.19
N VAL A 144 -7.88 6.46 10.68
CA VAL A 144 -6.48 6.20 11.00
C VAL A 144 -6.20 6.47 12.47
N ALA A 145 -5.67 5.48 13.17
CA ALA A 145 -5.22 5.63 14.56
C ALA A 145 -3.80 6.21 14.65
N GLU A 146 -2.97 5.95 13.63
CA GLU A 146 -1.57 6.37 13.62
C GLU A 146 -1.04 6.37 12.18
N ALA A 147 -0.19 7.34 11.86
CA ALA A 147 0.62 7.35 10.65
C ALA A 147 2.11 7.42 11.04
N PHE A 148 2.95 6.60 10.42
CA PHE A 148 4.35 6.49 10.78
C PHE A 148 5.25 6.15 9.58
N TRP A 149 6.53 6.50 9.71
CA TRP A 149 7.53 6.27 8.68
C TRP A 149 8.30 4.98 8.95
N VAL A 150 8.48 4.18 7.90
CA VAL A 150 9.28 2.95 7.96
C VAL A 150 10.40 3.03 6.94
N PRO A 151 11.66 2.68 7.26
CA PRO A 151 12.74 2.65 6.29
C PRO A 151 12.36 1.81 5.06
N LEU A 152 12.53 2.36 3.85
CA LEU A 152 12.25 1.63 2.60
C LEU A 152 13.03 0.31 2.55
N ALA A 153 14.26 0.30 3.03
CA ALA A 153 15.09 -0.91 3.13
C ALA A 153 14.47 -1.99 4.04
N HIS A 154 13.61 -1.61 5.01
CA HIS A 154 12.91 -2.59 5.85
C HIS A 154 11.83 -3.33 5.07
N VAL A 155 10.98 -2.61 4.35
CA VAL A 155 9.85 -3.17 3.60
C VAL A 155 10.25 -3.85 2.29
N THR A 156 11.46 -3.58 1.79
CA THR A 156 11.97 -4.23 0.56
C THR A 156 12.86 -5.43 0.83
N ARG A 157 13.24 -5.67 2.09
CA ARG A 157 14.16 -6.77 2.43
C ARG A 157 13.39 -8.03 2.78
N VAL A 158 13.40 -9.02 1.88
CA VAL A 158 12.66 -10.30 2.03
C VAL A 158 12.87 -10.98 3.39
N LYS A 159 14.09 -10.94 3.95
CA LYS A 159 14.41 -11.54 5.26
C LYS A 159 13.64 -10.95 6.45
N ASN A 160 13.02 -9.78 6.29
CA ASN A 160 12.21 -9.16 7.33
C ASN A 160 10.77 -9.73 7.36
N PHE A 161 10.43 -10.58 6.42
CA PHE A 161 9.11 -11.21 6.32
C PHE A 161 9.23 -12.71 6.56
N SER A 162 8.24 -13.28 7.23
CA SER A 162 8.16 -14.70 7.50
C SER A 162 6.74 -15.19 7.23
N ILE A 163 6.63 -16.40 6.69
CA ILE A 163 5.34 -17.04 6.47
C ILE A 163 4.92 -17.69 7.78
N HIS A 164 3.80 -17.25 8.32
CA HIS A 164 3.18 -17.85 9.50
C HIS A 164 2.03 -18.75 9.10
N GLN A 165 1.61 -19.61 10.04
CA GLN A 165 0.47 -20.51 9.86
C GLN A 165 -0.50 -20.34 11.03
N ARG A 166 -1.77 -20.29 10.71
CA ARG A 166 -2.85 -20.26 11.71
C ARG A 166 -3.94 -21.24 11.33
N ARG A 167 -4.48 -21.95 12.33
CA ARG A 167 -5.66 -22.79 12.14
C ARG A 167 -6.92 -21.95 12.19
N TRP A 168 -7.70 -21.99 11.11
CA TRP A 168 -8.96 -21.28 10.97
C TRP A 168 -10.01 -22.23 10.41
N GLN A 169 -11.17 -22.40 11.09
CA GLN A 169 -12.26 -23.30 10.67
C GLN A 169 -11.76 -24.70 10.25
N SER A 170 -10.94 -25.33 11.09
CA SER A 170 -10.35 -26.66 10.87
C SER A 170 -9.33 -26.76 9.72
N GLN A 171 -9.03 -25.67 9.02
CA GLN A 171 -7.99 -25.60 7.99
C GLN A 171 -6.77 -24.81 8.48
N THR A 172 -5.58 -25.26 8.10
CA THR A 172 -4.35 -24.48 8.33
C THR A 172 -4.15 -23.52 7.17
N ARG A 173 -4.09 -22.22 7.45
CA ARG A 173 -3.82 -21.19 6.46
C ARG A 173 -2.47 -20.54 6.70
N LYS A 174 -1.74 -20.25 5.62
CA LYS A 174 -0.50 -19.47 5.60
C LYS A 174 -0.82 -17.99 5.37
N TYR A 175 -0.03 -17.11 5.99
CA TYR A 175 -0.13 -15.65 5.83
C TYR A 175 1.22 -15.00 6.07
#